data_bebd68f62d80b7b1dc4e97e63e785201
#
_entry.id   bebd68f62d80b7b1dc4e97e63e785201
#
_cell.length_a   1.000
_cell.length_b   1.000
_cell.length_c   1.000
_cell.angle_alpha   90.00
_cell.angle_beta   90.00
_cell.angle_gamma   90.00
#
_symmetry.space_group_name_H-M   'P 1'
#
loop_
_entity.id
_entity.type
_entity.pdbx_description
1 polymer ?
#
loop_
_entity_poly.entity_id
_entity_poly.type
_entity_poly.pdbx_seq_one_letter_code
_entity_poly.pdbx_strand_id
1 'polypeptide(L)'
;MLLCGSGGNNLLAYIAERVDSYAFYSTDVVVGSWATFAVAVVTLIVLAVLAWRNGRTYCNTICPVGTVLGALSRFSLLKPVIDTDKCINCGLCARKCKASCIDAKNHSIDYSRCVVCMDCLESCNKGAIKYTLRKGSAAPAAVAPADKSRRNFLVGAGLLATSAAKAQEMKLDGGYATIIAKQSPFKNRALTPPGSLSARNMAAHCTGCQLCVAVCPTQVLRPSADLTTFMQPEMSYEKGYCRPECNKCSQVCPTGAIKPISVEEKSSIQLGHAEWVRDNCVVITDDVECGNCQRHCPTGAITMILSDYRDTKSRKIPSVNKHLCIGCGACENLCPARPFSAIRVKGYINHRTI
;
A
#
# COMPACT_ATOMS: atom_id res chain seq x y z
N MET A 1 7.34 7.26 9.19
CA MET A 1 8.47 6.33 9.09
C MET A 1 9.68 6.91 8.33
N LEU A 2 9.49 7.57 7.17
CA LEU A 2 10.59 8.18 6.39
C LEU A 2 11.36 9.31 7.12
N LEU A 3 10.67 10.15 7.90
CA LEU A 3 11.30 11.28 8.62
C LEU A 3 12.18 10.84 9.81
N CYS A 4 11.80 9.77 10.52
CA CYS A 4 12.66 9.22 11.58
C CYS A 4 13.90 8.52 11.00
N GLY A 5 13.76 7.88 9.84
CA GLY A 5 14.88 7.23 9.17
C GLY A 5 15.88 8.24 8.62
N SER A 6 15.44 9.30 7.96
CA SER A 6 16.33 10.31 7.38
C SER A 6 16.94 11.22 8.42
N GLY A 7 16.24 11.57 9.51
CA GLY A 7 16.81 12.31 10.63
C GLY A 7 17.90 11.52 11.36
N GLY A 8 17.66 10.23 11.61
CA GLY A 8 18.68 9.32 12.16
C GLY A 8 19.88 9.13 11.22
N ASN A 9 19.60 8.98 9.92
CA ASN A 9 20.66 8.87 8.92
C ASN A 9 21.54 10.14 8.84
N ASN A 10 20.94 11.33 8.90
CA ASN A 10 21.69 12.59 8.86
C ASN A 10 22.54 12.81 10.13
N LEU A 11 22.04 12.35 11.29
CA LEU A 11 22.84 12.32 12.51
C LEU A 11 24.03 11.35 12.40
N LEU A 12 23.80 10.16 11.86
CA LEU A 12 24.86 9.18 11.60
C LEU A 12 25.83 9.68 10.54
N ALA A 13 25.36 10.37 9.49
CA ALA A 13 26.21 11.00 8.48
C ALA A 13 27.11 12.10 9.10
N TYR A 14 26.55 12.93 9.99
CA TYR A 14 27.31 13.94 10.72
C TYR A 14 28.39 13.32 11.61
N ILE A 15 28.09 12.21 12.29
CA ILE A 15 29.08 11.48 13.11
C ILE A 15 30.12 10.81 12.20
N ALA A 16 29.69 10.19 11.09
CA ALA A 16 30.57 9.52 10.13
C ALA A 16 31.57 10.50 9.49
N GLU A 17 31.15 11.73 9.18
CA GLU A 17 32.01 12.81 8.66
C GLU A 17 33.09 13.21 9.67
N ARG A 18 32.77 13.15 10.99
CA ARG A 18 33.75 13.41 12.06
C ARG A 18 34.80 12.31 12.21
N VAL A 19 34.54 11.11 11.72
CA VAL A 19 35.41 9.92 11.82
C VAL A 19 36.02 9.57 10.46
N ASP A 20 35.93 10.47 9.47
CA ASP A 20 36.39 10.26 8.07
C ASP A 20 35.85 8.96 7.42
N SER A 21 34.62 8.59 7.78
CA SER A 21 33.97 7.39 7.24
C SER A 21 32.87 7.78 6.23
N TYR A 22 32.93 7.20 5.04
CA TYR A 22 31.94 7.42 3.98
C TYR A 22 30.77 6.40 4.01
N ALA A 23 30.57 5.72 5.14
CA ALA A 23 29.52 4.71 5.28
C ALA A 23 28.09 5.31 5.29
N PHE A 24 27.96 6.58 5.65
CA PHE A 24 26.67 7.31 5.68
C PHE A 24 26.83 8.65 4.97
N TYR A 25 25.84 9.02 4.17
CA TYR A 25 25.78 10.31 3.50
C TYR A 25 24.49 11.05 3.87
N SER A 26 24.57 12.37 3.91
CA SER A 26 23.40 13.21 4.20
C SER A 26 22.34 13.11 3.10
N THR A 27 21.08 13.02 3.50
CA THR A 27 19.94 13.03 2.60
C THR A 27 19.07 14.25 2.85
N ASP A 28 18.67 14.94 1.78
CA ASP A 28 17.78 16.08 1.90
C ASP A 28 16.39 15.62 2.33
N VAL A 29 15.89 16.17 3.44
CA VAL A 29 14.57 15.90 3.97
C VAL A 29 13.61 16.97 3.47
N VAL A 30 12.82 16.63 2.45
CA VAL A 30 11.79 17.52 1.94
C VAL A 30 10.47 17.23 2.64
N VAL A 31 9.98 18.18 3.43
CA VAL A 31 8.66 18.10 4.03
C VAL A 31 7.62 18.53 3.00
N GLY A 32 6.94 17.57 2.37
CA GLY A 32 5.97 17.83 1.31
C GLY A 32 4.72 18.62 1.75
N SER A 33 4.36 18.57 3.04
CA SER A 33 3.25 19.34 3.63
C SER A 33 3.42 19.46 5.13
N TRP A 34 3.43 20.70 5.63
CA TRP A 34 3.47 20.99 7.06
C TRP A 34 2.25 20.47 7.82
N ALA A 35 1.08 20.44 7.19
CA ALA A 35 -0.14 19.93 7.79
C ALA A 35 -0.05 18.42 8.08
N THR A 36 0.43 17.62 7.12
CA THR A 36 0.63 16.18 7.34
C THR A 36 1.72 15.90 8.35
N PHE A 37 2.76 16.71 8.39
CA PHE A 37 3.82 16.61 9.40
C PHE A 37 3.27 16.90 10.80
N ALA A 38 2.50 17.96 10.98
CA ALA A 38 1.86 18.30 12.26
C ALA A 38 0.93 17.17 12.76
N VAL A 39 0.11 16.60 11.87
CA VAL A 39 -0.74 15.44 12.21
C VAL A 39 0.10 14.25 12.66
N ALA A 40 1.19 13.95 11.97
CA ALA A 40 2.09 12.85 12.34
C ALA A 40 2.74 13.06 13.71
N VAL A 41 3.17 14.28 14.02
CA VAL A 41 3.75 14.63 15.33
C VAL A 41 2.70 14.52 16.44
N VAL A 42 1.50 15.05 16.22
CA VAL A 42 0.41 14.95 17.20
C VAL A 42 0.03 13.49 17.48
N THR A 43 -0.11 12.68 16.44
CA THR A 43 -0.40 11.24 16.61
C THR A 43 0.71 10.52 17.36
N LEU A 44 1.98 10.84 17.07
CA LEU A 44 3.11 10.26 17.80
C LEU A 44 3.08 10.63 19.28
N ILE A 45 2.84 11.90 19.61
CA ILE A 45 2.75 12.36 21.00
C ILE A 45 1.59 11.67 21.73
N VAL A 46 0.40 11.60 21.12
CA VAL A 46 -0.76 10.92 21.70
C VAL A 46 -0.45 9.45 21.97
N LEU A 47 0.14 8.74 21.00
CA LEU A 47 0.52 7.33 21.17
C LEU A 47 1.58 7.15 22.27
N ALA A 48 2.58 8.02 22.34
CA ALA A 48 3.62 7.98 23.37
C ALA A 48 3.02 8.20 24.77
N VAL A 49 2.14 9.16 24.94
CA VAL A 49 1.45 9.42 26.21
C VAL A 49 0.57 8.24 26.63
N LEU A 50 -0.19 7.65 25.70
CA LEU A 50 -1.03 6.48 25.97
C LEU A 50 -0.19 5.24 26.35
N ALA A 51 0.94 5.04 25.67
CA ALA A 51 1.87 3.95 25.96
C ALA A 51 2.53 4.13 27.35
N TRP A 52 2.91 5.36 27.70
CA TRP A 52 3.53 5.66 28.99
C TRP A 52 2.57 5.45 30.16
N ARG A 53 1.32 5.90 30.04
CA ARG A 53 0.36 5.84 31.17
C ARG A 53 -0.14 4.42 31.45
N ASN A 54 -0.49 3.63 30.42
CA ASN A 54 -1.21 2.37 30.60
C ASN A 54 -0.70 1.22 29.69
N GLY A 55 0.50 1.33 29.15
CA GLY A 55 1.11 0.29 28.32
C GLY A 55 0.31 0.00 27.03
N ARG A 56 -0.60 -0.97 27.07
CA ARG A 56 -1.31 -1.47 25.89
C ARG A 56 -2.70 -0.86 25.66
N THR A 57 -3.01 0.30 26.23
CA THR A 57 -4.34 0.92 26.09
C THR A 57 -4.74 1.12 24.63
N TYR A 58 -3.84 1.64 23.79
CA TYR A 58 -4.11 1.80 22.35
C TYR A 58 -4.45 0.48 21.67
N CYS A 59 -3.66 -0.56 21.92
CA CYS A 59 -3.87 -1.89 21.30
C CYS A 59 -5.18 -2.54 21.73
N ASN A 60 -5.65 -2.26 22.95
CA ASN A 60 -6.84 -2.90 23.52
C ASN A 60 -8.15 -2.12 23.25
N THR A 61 -8.06 -0.84 22.84
CA THR A 61 -9.25 0.01 22.72
C THR A 61 -9.48 0.57 21.31
N ILE A 62 -8.41 0.95 20.59
CA ILE A 62 -8.49 1.65 19.31
C ILE A 62 -8.04 0.76 18.14
N CYS A 63 -7.02 -0.10 18.36
CA CYS A 63 -6.50 -0.96 17.32
C CYS A 63 -7.56 -2.01 16.88
N PRO A 64 -7.94 -2.07 15.58
CA PRO A 64 -8.97 -2.98 15.11
C PRO A 64 -8.58 -4.46 15.33
N VAL A 65 -7.30 -4.80 15.22
CA VAL A 65 -6.81 -6.16 15.51
C VAL A 65 -6.99 -6.51 16.98
N GLY A 66 -6.65 -5.60 17.88
CA GLY A 66 -6.82 -5.80 19.32
C GLY A 66 -8.27 -5.93 19.74
N THR A 67 -9.19 -5.19 19.12
CA THR A 67 -10.63 -5.28 19.40
C THR A 67 -11.22 -6.61 18.95
N VAL A 68 -10.84 -7.09 17.76
CA VAL A 68 -11.27 -8.42 17.25
C VAL A 68 -10.72 -9.54 18.13
N LEU A 69 -9.43 -9.52 18.46
CA LEU A 69 -8.81 -10.51 19.35
C LEU A 69 -9.41 -10.46 20.75
N GLY A 70 -9.73 -9.27 21.27
CA GLY A 70 -10.41 -9.08 22.54
C GLY A 70 -11.84 -9.66 22.56
N ALA A 71 -12.56 -9.57 21.44
CA ALA A 71 -13.85 -10.22 21.29
C ALA A 71 -13.71 -11.75 21.32
N LEU A 72 -12.76 -12.31 20.58
CA LEU A 72 -12.48 -13.75 20.53
C LEU A 72 -12.02 -14.30 21.88
N SER A 73 -11.21 -13.55 22.63
CA SER A 73 -10.69 -13.98 23.95
C SER A 73 -11.79 -14.18 24.99
N ARG A 74 -12.95 -13.55 24.83
CA ARG A 74 -14.13 -13.79 25.69
C ARG A 74 -14.63 -15.23 25.59
N PHE A 75 -14.44 -15.90 24.45
CA PHE A 75 -14.87 -17.27 24.21
C PHE A 75 -13.79 -18.31 24.49
N SER A 76 -12.59 -17.88 24.93
CA SER A 76 -11.49 -18.77 25.25
C SER A 76 -11.88 -19.78 26.34
N LEU A 77 -11.51 -21.04 26.14
CA LEU A 77 -11.76 -22.14 27.09
C LEU A 77 -10.81 -22.12 28.29
N LEU A 78 -9.55 -21.75 28.02
CA LEU A 78 -8.51 -21.63 29.06
C LEU A 78 -8.34 -20.17 29.45
N LYS A 79 -8.39 -19.87 30.75
CA LYS A 79 -8.29 -18.51 31.30
C LYS A 79 -7.51 -18.47 32.61
N PRO A 80 -6.80 -17.37 32.91
CA PRO A 80 -6.31 -17.12 34.25
C PRO A 80 -7.51 -16.82 35.16
N VAL A 81 -7.61 -17.54 36.26
CA VAL A 81 -8.68 -17.41 37.26
C VAL A 81 -8.05 -17.09 38.60
N ILE A 82 -8.65 -16.15 39.33
CA ILE A 82 -8.23 -15.80 40.72
C ILE A 82 -9.02 -16.66 41.69
N ASP A 83 -8.31 -17.40 42.53
CA ASP A 83 -8.85 -18.15 43.63
C ASP A 83 -9.06 -17.19 44.82
N THR A 84 -10.31 -16.90 45.16
CA THR A 84 -10.68 -15.94 46.19
C THR A 84 -10.22 -16.38 47.60
N ASP A 85 -10.19 -17.69 47.85
CA ASP A 85 -9.84 -18.23 49.16
C ASP A 85 -8.35 -18.10 49.49
N LYS A 86 -7.50 -18.02 48.44
CA LYS A 86 -6.05 -17.86 48.57
C LYS A 86 -5.57 -16.44 48.36
N CYS A 87 -6.43 -15.56 47.82
CA CYS A 87 -6.07 -14.21 47.50
C CYS A 87 -6.09 -13.30 48.73
N ILE A 88 -4.94 -12.72 49.06
CA ILE A 88 -4.78 -11.76 50.18
C ILE A 88 -4.98 -10.30 49.75
N ASN A 89 -5.45 -10.06 48.56
CA ASN A 89 -5.77 -8.74 48.02
C ASN A 89 -4.58 -7.75 47.97
N CYS A 90 -3.34 -8.23 47.81
CA CYS A 90 -2.13 -7.41 47.83
C CYS A 90 -1.95 -6.50 46.58
N GLY A 91 -2.71 -6.73 45.50
CA GLY A 91 -2.71 -5.92 44.29
C GLY A 91 -1.44 -6.03 43.41
N LEU A 92 -0.50 -6.92 43.69
CA LEU A 92 0.72 -7.09 42.89
C LEU A 92 0.42 -7.49 41.45
N CYS A 93 -0.52 -8.41 41.26
CA CYS A 93 -0.96 -8.84 39.91
C CYS A 93 -1.57 -7.71 39.09
N ALA A 94 -2.33 -6.82 39.72
CA ALA A 94 -2.90 -5.65 39.04
C ALA A 94 -1.82 -4.63 38.64
N ARG A 95 -0.84 -4.38 39.50
CA ARG A 95 0.26 -3.45 39.24
C ARG A 95 1.20 -3.93 38.12
N LYS A 96 1.48 -5.23 38.04
CA LYS A 96 2.33 -5.83 37.00
C LYS A 96 1.58 -6.12 35.70
N CYS A 97 0.25 -6.02 35.67
CA CYS A 97 -0.54 -6.31 34.48
C CYS A 97 -0.33 -5.26 33.41
N LYS A 98 0.37 -5.61 32.31
CA LYS A 98 0.62 -4.74 31.15
C LYS A 98 -0.64 -4.30 30.41
N ALA A 99 -1.73 -5.06 30.55
CA ALA A 99 -3.02 -4.78 29.92
C ALA A 99 -4.01 -4.05 30.85
N SER A 100 -3.64 -3.83 32.12
CA SER A 100 -4.50 -3.23 33.17
C SER A 100 -5.90 -3.87 33.21
N CYS A 101 -5.97 -5.19 33.07
CA CYS A 101 -7.22 -5.96 32.99
C CYS A 101 -7.62 -6.65 34.31
N ILE A 102 -6.84 -6.50 35.39
CA ILE A 102 -7.06 -7.16 36.67
C ILE A 102 -7.58 -6.13 37.68
N ASP A 103 -8.76 -6.39 38.22
CA ASP A 103 -9.26 -5.69 39.39
C ASP A 103 -9.02 -6.56 40.61
N ALA A 104 -8.02 -6.18 41.42
CA ALA A 104 -7.64 -6.92 42.60
C ALA A 104 -8.69 -6.82 43.70
N LYS A 105 -9.45 -5.73 43.81
CA LYS A 105 -10.46 -5.49 44.83
C LYS A 105 -11.68 -6.39 44.65
N ASN A 106 -12.11 -6.56 43.39
CA ASN A 106 -13.27 -7.36 43.02
C ASN A 106 -12.90 -8.80 42.59
N HIS A 107 -11.62 -9.19 42.69
CA HIS A 107 -11.09 -10.48 42.24
C HIS A 107 -11.50 -10.83 40.78
N SER A 108 -11.63 -9.81 39.92
CA SER A 108 -12.12 -9.98 38.57
C SER A 108 -11.04 -9.70 37.53
N ILE A 109 -11.10 -10.42 36.42
CA ILE A 109 -10.22 -10.23 35.25
C ILE A 109 -11.08 -9.92 34.05
N ASP A 110 -10.83 -8.77 33.37
CA ASP A 110 -11.45 -8.46 32.11
C ASP A 110 -10.74 -9.21 30.95
N TYR A 111 -11.33 -10.33 30.58
CA TYR A 111 -10.77 -11.18 29.51
C TYR A 111 -10.77 -10.53 28.14
N SER A 112 -11.55 -9.47 27.90
CA SER A 112 -11.52 -8.75 26.63
C SER A 112 -10.23 -7.96 26.43
N ARG A 113 -9.49 -7.70 27.51
CA ARG A 113 -8.20 -6.98 27.49
C ARG A 113 -7.01 -7.87 27.79
N CYS A 114 -7.25 -9.07 28.34
CA CYS A 114 -6.20 -9.99 28.73
C CYS A 114 -5.50 -10.59 27.51
N VAL A 115 -4.18 -10.43 27.44
CA VAL A 115 -3.33 -10.97 26.37
C VAL A 115 -2.60 -12.25 26.76
N VAL A 116 -2.97 -12.84 27.90
CA VAL A 116 -2.42 -14.10 28.42
C VAL A 116 -0.88 -14.09 28.50
N CYS A 117 -0.30 -12.98 28.98
CA CYS A 117 1.16 -12.85 29.13
C CYS A 117 1.75 -13.63 30.29
N MET A 118 0.91 -14.21 31.17
CA MET A 118 1.26 -14.99 32.36
C MET A 118 1.99 -14.23 33.50
N ASP A 119 2.36 -12.97 33.34
CA ASP A 119 3.07 -12.15 34.34
C ASP A 119 2.34 -12.10 35.70
N CYS A 120 1.01 -12.21 35.67
CA CYS A 120 0.21 -12.23 36.89
C CYS A 120 0.35 -13.56 37.70
N LEU A 121 0.62 -14.67 37.01
CA LEU A 121 0.87 -15.96 37.67
C LEU A 121 2.20 -15.94 38.42
N GLU A 122 3.28 -15.48 37.75
CA GLU A 122 4.61 -15.38 38.34
C GLU A 122 4.66 -14.37 39.50
N SER A 123 3.85 -13.30 39.39
CA SER A 123 3.81 -12.25 40.41
C SER A 123 3.04 -12.62 41.66
N CYS A 124 2.29 -13.74 41.67
CA CYS A 124 1.46 -14.14 42.77
C CYS A 124 2.19 -15.09 43.72
N ASN A 125 2.81 -14.57 44.76
CA ASN A 125 3.56 -15.34 45.76
C ASN A 125 2.71 -16.38 46.55
N LYS A 126 1.37 -16.24 46.50
CA LYS A 126 0.43 -17.17 47.18
C LYS A 126 -0.17 -18.22 46.23
N GLY A 127 0.19 -18.17 44.93
CA GLY A 127 -0.36 -19.09 43.92
C GLY A 127 -1.89 -19.02 43.80
N ALA A 128 -2.46 -17.84 44.10
CA ALA A 128 -3.91 -17.62 44.01
C ALA A 128 -4.40 -17.48 42.56
N ILE A 129 -3.52 -17.29 41.57
CA ILE A 129 -3.88 -17.19 40.14
C ILE A 129 -3.47 -18.49 39.46
N LYS A 130 -4.43 -19.15 38.81
CA LYS A 130 -4.20 -20.39 38.06
C LYS A 130 -4.74 -20.27 36.67
N TYR A 131 -4.06 -20.87 35.69
CA TYR A 131 -4.52 -20.99 34.32
C TYR A 131 -5.27 -22.30 34.17
N THR A 132 -6.60 -22.23 34.08
CA THR A 132 -7.47 -23.42 34.12
C THR A 132 -8.58 -23.33 33.07
N LEU A 133 -9.18 -24.49 32.75
CA LEU A 133 -10.43 -24.56 32.00
C LEU A 133 -11.53 -23.82 32.79
N ARG A 134 -12.30 -23.01 32.08
CA ARG A 134 -13.46 -22.32 32.67
C ARG A 134 -14.48 -23.35 33.13
N LYS A 135 -14.43 -23.75 34.40
CA LYS A 135 -15.59 -24.36 35.08
C LYS A 135 -16.62 -23.25 35.28
N GLY A 136 -17.81 -23.46 34.74
CA GLY A 136 -18.90 -22.49 34.84
C GLY A 136 -19.23 -22.22 36.30
N SER A 137 -18.72 -21.16 36.85
CA SER A 137 -19.23 -20.51 38.07
C SER A 137 -18.72 -19.09 38.10
N ALA A 138 -19.64 -18.27 38.02
CA ALA A 138 -19.89 -16.87 38.32
C ALA A 138 -20.46 -16.18 37.09
N ALA A 139 -21.70 -15.78 37.24
CA ALA A 139 -22.40 -14.86 36.35
C ALA A 139 -21.48 -13.70 35.99
N PRO A 140 -21.52 -13.18 34.74
CA PRO A 140 -20.81 -11.96 34.43
C PRO A 140 -21.25 -10.93 35.46
N ALA A 141 -20.29 -10.46 36.29
CA ALA A 141 -20.52 -9.26 37.09
C ALA A 141 -21.20 -8.26 36.18
N ALA A 142 -22.33 -7.74 36.63
CA ALA A 142 -23.23 -6.87 35.89
C ALA A 142 -22.40 -5.93 35.02
N VAL A 143 -22.63 -6.00 33.72
CA VAL A 143 -22.05 -5.09 32.74
C VAL A 143 -22.39 -3.71 33.27
N ALA A 144 -21.38 -2.99 33.78
CA ALA A 144 -21.53 -1.57 34.09
C ALA A 144 -22.21 -0.92 32.89
N PRO A 145 -23.21 -0.04 33.09
CA PRO A 145 -24.03 0.50 32.02
C PRO A 145 -23.12 1.01 30.92
N ALA A 146 -23.35 0.54 29.70
CA ALA A 146 -22.49 0.79 28.55
C ALA A 146 -22.23 2.29 28.47
N ASP A 147 -20.99 2.68 28.69
CA ASP A 147 -20.57 4.05 28.77
C ASP A 147 -21.00 4.75 27.46
N LYS A 148 -21.99 5.65 27.56
CA LYS A 148 -22.53 6.43 26.45
C LYS A 148 -21.43 7.18 25.68
N SER A 149 -20.30 7.46 26.36
CA SER A 149 -19.11 8.09 25.81
C SER A 149 -18.45 7.24 24.70
N ARG A 150 -18.34 5.91 24.86
CA ARG A 150 -17.77 5.01 23.85
C ARG A 150 -18.62 4.93 22.57
N ARG A 151 -19.93 4.89 22.74
CA ARG A 151 -20.86 4.84 21.61
C ARG A 151 -20.85 6.15 20.82
N ASN A 152 -20.80 7.28 21.52
CA ASN A 152 -20.71 8.62 20.89
C ASN A 152 -19.35 8.82 20.19
N PHE A 153 -18.25 8.28 20.75
CA PHE A 153 -16.93 8.30 20.09
C PHE A 153 -16.92 7.50 18.79
N LEU A 154 -17.48 6.28 18.78
CA LEU A 154 -17.56 5.45 17.56
C LEU A 154 -18.44 6.09 16.49
N VAL A 155 -19.57 6.70 16.87
CA VAL A 155 -20.43 7.42 15.96
C VAL A 155 -19.71 8.67 15.42
N GLY A 156 -19.03 9.43 16.28
CA GLY A 156 -18.24 10.59 15.88
C GLY A 156 -17.07 10.25 14.96
N ALA A 157 -16.33 9.17 15.26
CA ALA A 157 -15.24 8.68 14.43
C ALA A 157 -15.74 8.16 13.07
N GLY A 158 -16.90 7.48 13.04
CA GLY A 158 -17.54 7.05 11.81
C GLY A 158 -17.99 8.23 10.94
N LEU A 159 -18.57 9.25 11.52
CA LEU A 159 -18.97 10.48 10.80
C LEU A 159 -17.75 11.26 10.27
N LEU A 160 -16.67 11.34 11.05
CA LEU A 160 -15.42 11.97 10.59
C LEU A 160 -14.75 11.17 9.46
N ALA A 161 -14.77 9.84 9.52
CA ALA A 161 -14.24 9.00 8.46
C ALA A 161 -15.04 9.14 7.15
N THR A 162 -16.36 9.20 7.23
CA THR A 162 -17.23 9.41 6.05
C THR A 162 -17.10 10.81 5.47
N SER A 163 -16.91 11.84 6.29
CA SER A 163 -16.67 13.21 5.82
C SER A 163 -15.29 13.35 5.16
N ALA A 164 -14.25 12.70 5.71
CA ALA A 164 -12.91 12.66 5.12
C ALA A 164 -12.89 11.90 3.78
N ALA A 165 -13.65 10.82 3.66
CA ALA A 165 -13.79 10.08 2.40
C ALA A 165 -14.46 10.93 1.30
N LYS A 166 -15.50 11.70 1.65
CA LYS A 166 -16.15 12.62 0.69
C LYS A 166 -15.29 13.81 0.30
N ALA A 167 -14.40 14.29 1.18
CA ALA A 167 -13.48 15.39 0.86
C ALA A 167 -12.38 15.03 -0.14
N GLN A 168 -12.19 13.74 -0.46
CA GLN A 168 -11.21 13.28 -1.45
C GLN A 168 -11.71 13.29 -2.90
N GLU A 169 -13.00 13.54 -3.16
CA GLU A 169 -13.60 13.29 -4.46
C GLU A 169 -13.50 14.42 -5.50
N MET A 170 -13.08 15.63 -5.15
CA MET A 170 -12.94 16.71 -6.14
C MET A 170 -11.59 17.40 -6.04
N LYS A 171 -10.63 16.92 -6.83
CA LYS A 171 -9.43 17.71 -7.13
C LYS A 171 -9.76 18.68 -8.25
N LEU A 172 -9.73 19.97 -7.95
CA LEU A 172 -9.84 21.05 -8.94
C LEU A 172 -8.43 21.48 -9.35
N ASP A 173 -8.25 21.84 -10.60
CA ASP A 173 -6.96 22.28 -11.20
C ASP A 173 -6.59 23.74 -10.87
N GLY A 174 -7.29 24.36 -9.94
CA GLY A 174 -7.15 25.80 -9.63
C GLY A 174 -8.10 26.70 -10.43
N GLY A 175 -8.86 26.14 -11.42
CA GLY A 175 -9.85 26.86 -12.20
C GLY A 175 -11.12 26.07 -12.30
N TYR A 176 -11.96 25.81 -11.49
CA TYR A 176 -13.30 25.21 -11.54
C TYR A 176 -13.45 23.89 -12.34
N ALA A 177 -12.40 23.40 -13.01
CA ALA A 177 -12.43 22.14 -13.73
C ALA A 177 -12.08 20.96 -12.81
N THR A 178 -12.87 19.89 -12.86
CA THR A 178 -12.59 18.66 -12.11
C THR A 178 -11.45 17.88 -12.76
N ILE A 179 -10.40 17.56 -11.98
CA ILE A 179 -9.30 16.72 -12.46
C ILE A 179 -9.76 15.27 -12.45
N ILE A 180 -10.06 14.73 -13.61
CA ILE A 180 -10.37 13.31 -13.79
C ILE A 180 -9.05 12.53 -13.84
N ALA A 181 -8.81 11.70 -12.82
CA ALA A 181 -7.64 10.84 -12.78
C ALA A 181 -7.67 9.80 -13.92
N LYS A 182 -6.51 9.56 -14.52
CA LYS A 182 -6.36 8.49 -15.49
C LYS A 182 -6.54 7.14 -14.81
N GLN A 183 -7.32 6.28 -15.42
CA GLN A 183 -7.54 4.91 -14.99
C GLN A 183 -6.98 3.94 -16.04
N SER A 184 -6.31 2.91 -15.58
CA SER A 184 -5.93 1.80 -16.45
C SER A 184 -7.14 0.90 -16.63
N PRO A 185 -7.57 0.61 -17.87
CA PRO A 185 -8.65 -0.33 -18.07
C PRO A 185 -8.23 -1.73 -17.55
N PHE A 186 -9.21 -2.52 -17.13
CA PHE A 186 -8.96 -3.90 -16.78
C PHE A 186 -8.27 -4.62 -17.94
N LYS A 187 -7.10 -5.19 -17.70
CA LYS A 187 -6.31 -5.89 -18.72
C LYS A 187 -6.54 -7.39 -18.58
N ASN A 188 -7.05 -8.03 -19.60
CA ASN A 188 -7.25 -9.49 -19.63
C ASN A 188 -5.93 -10.27 -19.45
N ARG A 189 -4.79 -9.61 -19.61
CA ARG A 189 -3.45 -10.19 -19.43
C ARG A 189 -2.56 -9.17 -18.73
N ALA A 190 -1.94 -9.60 -17.65
CA ALA A 190 -0.96 -8.79 -16.94
C ALA A 190 0.24 -8.52 -17.85
N LEU A 191 0.63 -7.26 -17.95
CA LEU A 191 1.87 -6.84 -18.59
C LEU A 191 3.01 -7.05 -17.60
N THR A 192 3.94 -7.92 -17.93
CA THR A 192 5.11 -8.21 -17.09
C THR A 192 6.33 -7.37 -17.51
N PRO A 193 7.26 -7.09 -16.59
CA PRO A 193 8.43 -6.24 -16.89
C PRO A 193 9.36 -6.89 -17.96
N PRO A 194 10.15 -6.07 -18.68
CA PRO A 194 11.11 -6.58 -19.66
C PRO A 194 12.14 -7.50 -18.98
N GLY A 195 12.50 -8.58 -19.64
CA GLY A 195 13.37 -9.63 -19.08
C GLY A 195 12.61 -10.76 -18.38
N SER A 196 11.29 -10.65 -18.15
CA SER A 196 10.51 -11.71 -17.52
C SER A 196 10.13 -12.87 -18.46
N LEU A 197 10.40 -12.76 -19.75
CA LEU A 197 10.13 -13.73 -20.83
C LEU A 197 8.63 -13.98 -21.06
N SER A 198 7.87 -14.24 -20.02
CA SER A 198 6.42 -14.50 -20.09
C SER A 198 5.76 -14.30 -18.74
N ALA A 199 4.44 -14.13 -18.74
CA ALA A 199 3.64 -14.11 -17.52
C ALA A 199 3.74 -15.43 -16.73
N ARG A 200 3.85 -16.56 -17.44
CA ARG A 200 4.03 -17.88 -16.82
C ARG A 200 5.39 -18.01 -16.11
N ASN A 201 6.47 -17.53 -16.74
CA ASN A 201 7.80 -17.53 -16.11
C ASN A 201 7.80 -16.64 -14.86
N MET A 202 7.15 -15.48 -14.95
CA MET A 202 7.00 -14.59 -13.79
C MET A 202 6.24 -15.29 -12.66
N ALA A 203 5.12 -15.93 -12.94
CA ALA A 203 4.34 -16.66 -11.95
C ALA A 203 5.11 -17.80 -11.27
N ALA A 204 5.99 -18.48 -12.02
CA ALA A 204 6.76 -19.61 -11.51
C ALA A 204 7.95 -19.20 -10.62
N HIS A 205 8.57 -18.04 -10.86
CA HIS A 205 9.84 -17.64 -10.22
C HIS A 205 9.72 -16.41 -9.30
N CYS A 206 8.65 -15.62 -9.41
CA CYS A 206 8.53 -14.39 -8.64
C CYS A 206 8.05 -14.67 -7.21
N THR A 207 8.81 -14.21 -6.23
CA THR A 207 8.49 -14.31 -4.80
C THR A 207 7.70 -13.10 -4.24
N GLY A 208 7.32 -12.14 -5.09
CA GLY A 208 6.60 -10.92 -4.65
C GLY A 208 7.41 -9.99 -3.74
N CYS A 209 8.74 -10.01 -3.79
CA CYS A 209 9.62 -9.23 -2.90
C CYS A 209 9.57 -7.70 -3.11
N GLN A 210 8.94 -7.21 -4.17
CA GLN A 210 8.71 -5.79 -4.50
C GLN A 210 9.98 -4.95 -4.80
N LEU A 211 11.18 -5.54 -4.87
CA LEU A 211 12.41 -4.80 -5.16
C LEU A 211 12.36 -4.09 -6.52
N CYS A 212 11.84 -4.78 -7.56
CA CYS A 212 11.67 -4.20 -8.89
C CYS A 212 10.65 -3.05 -8.92
N VAL A 213 9.61 -3.10 -8.08
CA VAL A 213 8.64 -2.01 -7.91
C VAL A 213 9.30 -0.81 -7.24
N ALA A 214 10.06 -1.05 -6.17
CA ALA A 214 10.72 0.02 -5.41
C ALA A 214 11.77 0.79 -6.22
N VAL A 215 12.51 0.09 -7.09
CA VAL A 215 13.58 0.70 -7.91
C VAL A 215 13.06 1.37 -9.18
N CYS A 216 11.77 1.20 -9.53
CA CYS A 216 11.20 1.74 -10.76
C CYS A 216 11.03 3.27 -10.72
N PRO A 217 11.83 4.06 -11.45
CA PRO A 217 11.83 5.52 -11.34
C PRO A 217 10.54 6.15 -11.88
N THR A 218 9.86 5.49 -12.81
CA THR A 218 8.63 5.97 -13.44
C THR A 218 7.36 5.42 -12.80
N GLN A 219 7.49 4.61 -11.73
CA GLN A 219 6.37 3.99 -11.01
C GLN A 219 5.39 3.20 -11.91
N VAL A 220 5.91 2.63 -12.98
CA VAL A 220 5.15 1.79 -13.92
C VAL A 220 4.84 0.44 -13.32
N LEU A 221 5.79 -0.12 -12.52
CA LEU A 221 5.60 -1.38 -11.86
C LEU A 221 4.77 -1.19 -10.60
N ARG A 222 3.74 -2.02 -10.46
CA ARG A 222 2.85 -2.06 -9.29
C ARG A 222 2.65 -3.50 -8.85
N PRO A 223 2.39 -3.74 -7.57
CA PRO A 223 1.94 -5.05 -7.11
C PRO A 223 0.56 -5.35 -7.69
N SER A 224 0.40 -6.54 -8.25
CA SER A 224 -0.89 -7.03 -8.72
C SER A 224 -1.85 -7.27 -7.55
N ALA A 225 -3.10 -6.89 -7.73
CA ALA A 225 -4.19 -7.17 -6.80
C ALA A 225 -4.99 -8.42 -7.18
N ASP A 226 -4.70 -9.06 -8.31
CA ASP A 226 -5.33 -10.29 -8.74
C ASP A 226 -4.88 -11.46 -7.83
N LEU A 227 -5.82 -12.26 -7.37
CA LEU A 227 -5.55 -13.40 -6.48
C LEU A 227 -4.58 -14.42 -7.08
N THR A 228 -4.58 -14.60 -8.40
CA THR A 228 -3.71 -15.55 -9.10
C THR A 228 -2.25 -15.09 -9.21
N THR A 229 -2.04 -13.78 -9.21
CA THR A 229 -0.73 -13.12 -9.34
C THR A 229 -0.46 -12.15 -8.20
N PHE A 230 -1.06 -12.40 -7.04
CA PHE A 230 -1.03 -11.50 -5.91
C PHE A 230 0.40 -11.07 -5.55
N MET A 231 0.57 -9.75 -5.39
CA MET A 231 1.86 -9.11 -5.10
C MET A 231 2.95 -9.27 -6.19
N GLN A 232 2.68 -9.94 -7.31
CA GLN A 232 3.64 -9.97 -8.42
C GLN A 232 3.65 -8.61 -9.15
N PRO A 233 4.80 -8.18 -9.70
CA PRO A 233 4.88 -6.90 -10.40
C PRO A 233 4.13 -6.96 -11.73
N GLU A 234 3.20 -6.04 -11.91
CA GLU A 234 2.53 -5.77 -13.18
C GLU A 234 2.80 -4.34 -13.65
N MET A 235 2.73 -4.13 -14.97
CA MET A 235 2.94 -2.80 -15.55
C MET A 235 1.60 -2.08 -15.72
N SER A 236 1.51 -0.87 -15.13
CA SER A 236 0.39 0.05 -15.27
C SER A 236 0.90 1.41 -15.77
N TYR A 237 0.26 1.93 -16.82
CA TYR A 237 0.68 3.19 -17.45
C TYR A 237 -0.11 4.41 -16.97
N GLU A 238 -0.73 4.33 -15.80
CA GLU A 238 -1.47 5.46 -15.22
C GLU A 238 -0.54 6.60 -14.79
N LYS A 239 0.56 6.27 -14.09
CA LYS A 239 1.48 7.26 -13.52
C LYS A 239 2.70 7.54 -14.37
N GLY A 240 3.09 6.62 -15.22
CA GLY A 240 4.28 6.73 -16.04
C GLY A 240 4.34 5.68 -17.14
N TYR A 241 5.45 5.61 -17.85
CA TYR A 241 5.72 4.64 -18.90
C TYR A 241 7.12 4.04 -18.75
N CYS A 242 7.36 2.88 -19.34
CA CYS A 242 8.64 2.20 -19.27
C CYS A 242 9.64 2.84 -20.23
N ARG A 243 10.66 3.53 -19.69
CA ARG A 243 11.69 4.19 -20.48
C ARG A 243 12.60 3.16 -21.16
N PRO A 244 12.89 3.28 -22.47
CA PRO A 244 13.76 2.33 -23.17
C PRO A 244 15.15 2.19 -22.55
N GLU A 245 15.76 3.28 -22.11
CA GLU A 245 17.09 3.36 -21.53
C GLU A 245 17.22 2.85 -20.08
N CYS A 246 16.14 2.41 -19.45
CA CYS A 246 16.13 1.97 -18.06
C CYS A 246 15.97 0.44 -17.94
N ASN A 247 16.92 -0.27 -17.36
CA ASN A 247 16.87 -1.71 -17.09
C ASN A 247 16.94 -2.07 -15.60
N LYS A 248 16.74 -1.11 -14.67
CA LYS A 248 16.93 -1.27 -13.22
C LYS A 248 16.16 -2.44 -12.61
N CYS A 249 14.94 -2.73 -13.07
CA CYS A 249 14.13 -3.83 -12.55
C CYS A 249 14.76 -5.20 -12.81
N SER A 250 15.51 -5.37 -13.90
CA SER A 250 16.20 -6.63 -14.23
C SER A 250 17.47 -6.83 -13.40
N GLN A 251 18.10 -5.74 -12.94
CA GLN A 251 19.34 -5.78 -12.14
C GLN A 251 19.11 -6.18 -10.69
N VAL A 252 17.90 -5.94 -10.15
CA VAL A 252 17.60 -6.14 -8.71
C VAL A 252 16.83 -7.41 -8.43
N CYS A 253 16.45 -8.20 -9.43
CA CYS A 253 15.64 -9.41 -9.23
C CYS A 253 16.47 -10.58 -8.68
N PRO A 254 16.28 -10.98 -7.40
CA PRO A 254 17.14 -12.02 -6.79
C PRO A 254 16.80 -13.43 -7.27
N THR A 255 15.57 -13.66 -7.76
CA THR A 255 15.09 -15.00 -8.15
C THR A 255 15.26 -15.30 -9.63
N GLY A 256 15.74 -14.32 -10.43
CA GLY A 256 15.82 -14.47 -11.89
C GLY A 256 14.46 -14.50 -12.60
N ALA A 257 13.36 -14.19 -11.91
CA ALA A 257 12.04 -14.01 -12.53
C ALA A 257 12.05 -12.93 -13.61
N ILE A 258 12.90 -11.91 -13.40
CA ILE A 258 13.29 -10.92 -14.41
C ILE A 258 14.77 -11.15 -14.68
N LYS A 259 15.11 -11.68 -15.86
CA LYS A 259 16.51 -11.88 -16.26
C LYS A 259 17.21 -10.54 -16.43
N PRO A 260 18.49 -10.42 -16.05
CA PRO A 260 19.29 -9.24 -16.36
C PRO A 260 19.39 -9.06 -17.86
N ILE A 261 19.07 -7.87 -18.35
CA ILE A 261 19.12 -7.50 -19.77
C ILE A 261 19.91 -6.22 -19.93
N SER A 262 20.59 -6.06 -21.07
CA SER A 262 21.23 -4.80 -21.44
C SER A 262 20.18 -3.78 -21.90
N VAL A 263 20.59 -2.52 -22.06
CA VAL A 263 19.70 -1.48 -22.57
C VAL A 263 19.36 -1.70 -24.03
N GLU A 264 20.33 -2.21 -24.81
CA GLU A 264 20.15 -2.55 -26.23
C GLU A 264 19.16 -3.70 -26.37
N GLU A 265 19.35 -4.81 -25.62
CA GLU A 265 18.42 -5.95 -25.61
C GLU A 265 17.01 -5.53 -25.24
N LYS A 266 16.86 -4.64 -24.26
CA LYS A 266 15.56 -4.14 -23.86
C LYS A 266 14.82 -3.44 -24.99
N SER A 267 15.52 -2.68 -25.83
CA SER A 267 14.94 -1.97 -26.96
C SER A 267 14.39 -2.91 -28.04
N SER A 268 14.88 -4.16 -28.11
CA SER A 268 14.37 -5.20 -29.01
C SER A 268 13.26 -6.06 -28.44
N ILE A 269 13.01 -6.00 -27.10
CA ILE A 269 11.99 -6.85 -26.46
C ILE A 269 10.61 -6.22 -26.60
N GLN A 270 9.70 -6.96 -27.22
CA GLN A 270 8.28 -6.62 -27.30
C GLN A 270 7.51 -7.24 -26.13
N LEU A 271 7.03 -6.39 -25.20
CA LEU A 271 6.17 -6.77 -24.08
C LEU A 271 4.72 -6.97 -24.51
N GLY A 272 4.32 -6.25 -25.54
CA GLY A 272 2.98 -6.19 -26.08
C GLY A 272 2.92 -5.22 -27.24
N HIS A 273 1.72 -4.87 -27.67
CA HIS A 273 1.50 -3.86 -28.71
C HIS A 273 0.40 -2.88 -28.31
N ALA A 274 0.49 -1.67 -28.81
CA ALA A 274 -0.55 -0.68 -28.63
C ALA A 274 -1.74 -0.96 -29.57
N GLU A 275 -2.95 -0.77 -29.06
CA GLU A 275 -4.19 -0.77 -29.83
C GLU A 275 -4.90 0.57 -29.67
N TRP A 276 -5.39 1.12 -30.76
CA TRP A 276 -6.18 2.33 -30.75
C TRP A 276 -7.65 2.04 -30.57
N VAL A 277 -8.27 2.74 -29.62
CA VAL A 277 -9.71 2.70 -29.33
C VAL A 277 -10.33 4.00 -29.86
N ARG A 278 -11.04 3.89 -30.96
CA ARG A 278 -11.58 5.04 -31.71
C ARG A 278 -12.47 5.91 -30.82
N ASP A 279 -13.39 5.31 -30.09
CA ASP A 279 -14.44 5.99 -29.35
C ASP A 279 -13.94 6.85 -28.16
N ASN A 280 -12.72 6.61 -27.71
CA ASN A 280 -12.09 7.38 -26.64
C ASN A 280 -11.12 8.46 -27.17
N CYS A 281 -10.92 8.54 -28.48
CA CYS A 281 -9.91 9.43 -29.05
C CYS A 281 -10.44 10.85 -29.16
N VAL A 282 -9.74 11.82 -28.55
CA VAL A 282 -10.10 13.25 -28.56
C VAL A 282 -10.21 13.84 -29.98
N VAL A 283 -9.55 13.23 -30.96
CA VAL A 283 -9.71 13.58 -32.37
C VAL A 283 -11.12 13.29 -32.87
N ILE A 284 -11.76 12.25 -32.30
CA ILE A 284 -13.10 11.82 -32.71
C ILE A 284 -14.16 12.39 -31.75
N THR A 285 -13.89 12.43 -30.43
CA THR A 285 -14.86 12.87 -29.42
C THR A 285 -14.99 14.39 -29.35
N ASP A 286 -13.85 15.10 -29.41
CA ASP A 286 -13.77 16.54 -29.17
C ASP A 286 -13.45 17.34 -30.43
N ASP A 287 -13.29 16.64 -31.55
CA ASP A 287 -13.00 17.20 -32.87
C ASP A 287 -11.75 18.10 -32.90
N VAL A 288 -10.69 17.73 -32.13
CA VAL A 288 -9.43 18.48 -32.04
C VAL A 288 -8.27 17.73 -32.68
N GLU A 289 -7.32 18.45 -33.26
CA GLU A 289 -6.10 17.82 -33.75
C GLU A 289 -5.23 17.32 -32.60
N CYS A 290 -4.78 16.06 -32.69
CA CYS A 290 -3.90 15.45 -31.72
C CYS A 290 -2.88 14.54 -32.41
N GLY A 291 -1.62 14.63 -32.01
CA GLY A 291 -0.52 13.77 -32.51
C GLY A 291 0.33 13.22 -31.35
N ASN A 292 -0.19 13.25 -30.14
CA ASN A 292 0.59 13.00 -28.91
C ASN A 292 1.17 11.59 -28.85
N CYS A 293 0.40 10.58 -29.26
CA CYS A 293 0.84 9.19 -29.30
C CYS A 293 1.99 8.94 -30.30
N GLN A 294 2.00 9.61 -31.46
CA GLN A 294 3.10 9.53 -32.40
C GLN A 294 4.35 10.24 -31.87
N ARG A 295 4.21 11.48 -31.38
CA ARG A 295 5.35 12.29 -30.90
C ARG A 295 6.16 11.63 -29.81
N HIS A 296 5.51 10.83 -28.96
CA HIS A 296 6.14 10.18 -27.81
C HIS A 296 6.42 8.70 -28.02
N CYS A 297 6.27 8.19 -29.25
CA CYS A 297 6.61 6.81 -29.56
C CYS A 297 8.12 6.66 -29.79
N PRO A 298 8.87 5.98 -28.90
CA PRO A 298 10.34 5.90 -29.01
C PRO A 298 10.81 5.08 -30.21
N THR A 299 9.97 4.14 -30.69
CA THR A 299 10.31 3.26 -31.82
C THR A 299 9.70 3.72 -33.15
N GLY A 300 8.99 4.86 -33.16
CA GLY A 300 8.28 5.31 -34.38
C GLY A 300 7.15 4.36 -34.82
N ALA A 301 6.69 3.46 -33.98
CA ALA A 301 5.65 2.48 -34.30
C ALA A 301 4.28 3.09 -34.59
N ILE A 302 4.07 4.38 -34.29
CA ILE A 302 2.79 5.06 -34.49
C ILE A 302 2.95 6.14 -35.52
N THR A 303 2.17 6.07 -36.59
CA THR A 303 2.08 7.06 -37.64
C THR A 303 0.68 7.66 -37.70
N MET A 304 0.59 8.94 -38.04
CA MET A 304 -0.71 9.61 -38.21
C MET A 304 -1.14 9.52 -39.67
N ILE A 305 -2.29 8.92 -39.91
CA ILE A 305 -2.91 8.77 -41.22
C ILE A 305 -4.20 9.59 -41.27
N LEU A 306 -4.64 9.97 -42.46
CA LEU A 306 -5.92 10.66 -42.66
C LEU A 306 -7.07 9.73 -42.26
N SER A 307 -8.08 10.26 -41.57
CA SER A 307 -9.27 9.50 -41.18
C SER A 307 -10.15 9.13 -42.39
N ASP A 308 -10.16 9.99 -43.39
CA ASP A 308 -10.71 9.72 -44.73
C ASP A 308 -9.64 10.03 -45.80
N TYR A 309 -9.25 9.02 -46.53
CA TYR A 309 -8.23 9.15 -47.59
C TYR A 309 -8.71 9.98 -48.79
N ARG A 310 -10.03 10.19 -48.94
CA ARG A 310 -10.64 10.98 -50.01
C ARG A 310 -10.63 12.47 -49.71
N ASP A 311 -10.60 12.83 -48.44
CA ASP A 311 -10.57 14.22 -47.99
C ASP A 311 -9.20 14.56 -47.40
N THR A 312 -8.41 15.32 -48.14
CA THR A 312 -7.08 15.79 -47.68
C THR A 312 -7.13 16.72 -46.47
N LYS A 313 -8.29 17.27 -46.14
CA LYS A 313 -8.54 18.07 -44.94
C LYS A 313 -9.05 17.27 -43.79
N SER A 314 -9.26 15.96 -43.96
CA SER A 314 -9.72 15.09 -42.87
C SER A 314 -8.69 15.02 -41.75
N ARG A 315 -9.17 14.84 -40.49
CA ARG A 315 -8.29 14.77 -39.31
C ARG A 315 -7.42 13.53 -39.34
N LYS A 316 -6.24 13.66 -38.79
CA LYS A 316 -5.28 12.55 -38.71
C LYS A 316 -5.56 11.67 -37.48
N ILE A 317 -5.62 10.38 -37.71
CA ILE A 317 -5.81 9.34 -36.70
C ILE A 317 -4.56 8.46 -36.57
N PRO A 318 -4.28 7.87 -35.39
CA PRO A 318 -3.10 7.04 -35.21
C PRO A 318 -3.27 5.64 -35.84
N SER A 319 -2.28 5.25 -36.60
CA SER A 319 -2.08 3.88 -37.10
C SER A 319 -0.89 3.26 -36.40
N VAL A 320 -1.05 2.05 -35.86
CA VAL A 320 -0.02 1.38 -35.05
C VAL A 320 0.61 0.24 -35.84
N ASN A 321 1.91 0.31 -36.07
CA ASN A 321 2.70 -0.81 -36.57
C ASN A 321 3.06 -1.76 -35.40
N LYS A 322 2.39 -2.90 -35.33
CA LYS A 322 2.59 -3.90 -34.25
C LYS A 322 3.98 -4.53 -34.26
N HIS A 323 4.67 -4.56 -35.39
CA HIS A 323 6.01 -5.14 -35.49
C HIS A 323 7.10 -4.24 -34.87
N LEU A 324 6.91 -2.93 -34.90
CA LEU A 324 7.85 -1.97 -34.31
C LEU A 324 7.50 -1.61 -32.85
N CYS A 325 6.31 -1.97 -32.39
CA CYS A 325 5.84 -1.57 -31.06
C CYS A 325 6.41 -2.46 -29.96
N ILE A 326 7.22 -1.90 -29.08
CA ILE A 326 7.80 -2.60 -27.91
C ILE A 326 6.87 -2.69 -26.71
N GLY A 327 5.72 -2.02 -26.72
CA GLY A 327 4.76 -2.03 -25.61
C GLY A 327 5.19 -1.20 -24.39
N CYS A 328 5.99 -0.16 -24.56
CA CYS A 328 6.52 0.67 -23.46
C CYS A 328 5.46 1.53 -22.74
N GLY A 329 4.30 1.75 -23.33
CA GLY A 329 3.18 2.48 -22.74
C GLY A 329 3.27 4.01 -22.78
N ALA A 330 4.25 4.60 -23.45
CA ALA A 330 4.37 6.06 -23.57
C ALA A 330 3.12 6.68 -24.22
N CYS A 331 2.62 6.07 -25.29
CA CYS A 331 1.40 6.50 -25.96
C CYS A 331 0.15 6.38 -25.06
N GLU A 332 0.05 5.36 -24.24
CA GLU A 332 -1.05 5.18 -23.28
C GLU A 332 -0.96 6.19 -22.14
N ASN A 333 0.23 6.37 -21.55
CA ASN A 333 0.42 7.29 -20.43
C ASN A 333 0.21 8.76 -20.85
N LEU A 334 0.73 9.19 -21.98
CA LEU A 334 0.68 10.58 -22.44
C LEU A 334 -0.59 10.93 -23.23
N CYS A 335 -1.50 9.98 -23.44
CA CYS A 335 -2.80 10.22 -24.05
C CYS A 335 -3.62 11.23 -23.22
N PRO A 336 -4.20 12.30 -23.80
CA PRO A 336 -5.00 13.28 -23.08
C PRO A 336 -6.39 12.76 -22.68
N ALA A 337 -6.92 11.73 -23.34
CA ALA A 337 -8.24 11.17 -23.06
C ALA A 337 -8.39 10.70 -21.61
N ARG A 338 -9.54 10.98 -21.01
CA ARG A 338 -9.90 10.66 -19.62
C ARG A 338 -11.33 10.11 -19.54
N PRO A 339 -11.63 9.20 -18.61
CA PRO A 339 -10.74 8.54 -17.65
C PRO A 339 -9.82 7.49 -18.29
N PHE A 340 -10.20 6.94 -19.45
CA PHE A 340 -9.45 5.91 -20.16
C PHE A 340 -8.71 6.46 -21.35
N SER A 341 -7.47 6.01 -21.56
CA SER A 341 -6.69 6.35 -22.71
C SER A 341 -7.31 5.81 -24.00
N ALA A 342 -7.26 6.59 -25.09
CA ALA A 342 -7.68 6.17 -26.43
C ALA A 342 -6.73 5.15 -27.08
N ILE A 343 -5.53 5.01 -26.57
CA ILE A 343 -4.57 4.02 -27.01
C ILE A 343 -4.12 3.21 -25.80
N ARG A 344 -4.10 1.90 -25.93
CA ARG A 344 -3.88 0.96 -24.84
C ARG A 344 -2.90 -0.11 -25.23
N VAL A 345 -2.04 -0.53 -24.31
CA VAL A 345 -1.09 -1.61 -24.55
C VAL A 345 -1.70 -2.95 -24.15
N LYS A 346 -1.76 -3.89 -25.08
CA LYS A 346 -2.09 -5.30 -24.82
C LYS A 346 -0.83 -6.12 -24.69
N GLY A 347 -0.68 -6.85 -23.59
CA GLY A 347 0.44 -7.74 -23.33
C GLY A 347 0.44 -8.99 -24.22
N TYR A 348 1.63 -9.46 -24.59
CA TYR A 348 1.82 -10.78 -25.16
C TYR A 348 1.90 -11.84 -24.07
N ILE A 349 1.52 -13.09 -24.38
CA ILE A 349 1.69 -14.23 -23.46
C ILE A 349 3.19 -14.47 -23.22
N ASN A 350 3.95 -14.50 -24.31
CA ASN A 350 5.41 -14.58 -24.30
C ASN A 350 5.97 -13.30 -24.91
N HIS A 351 7.00 -12.76 -24.32
CA HIS A 351 7.71 -11.63 -24.91
C HIS A 351 8.35 -12.07 -26.24
N ARG A 352 8.44 -11.14 -27.16
CA ARG A 352 9.04 -11.34 -28.48
C ARG A 352 10.28 -10.46 -28.59
N THR A 353 11.21 -10.85 -29.41
CA THR A 353 12.33 -10.01 -29.84
C THR A 353 12.11 -9.57 -31.28
N ILE A 354 12.42 -8.29 -31.59
CA ILE A 354 12.41 -7.74 -32.95
C ILE A 354 13.73 -8.11 -33.61
#